data_e4eca98fb66f086dc232c4dfd1486a21
#
_entry.id   e4eca98fb66f086dc232c4dfd1486a21
#
_cell.length_a   1.000
_cell.length_b   1.000
_cell.length_c   1.000
_cell.angle_alpha   90.00
_cell.angle_beta   90.00
_cell.angle_gamma   90.00
#
_symmetry.space_group_name_H-M   'P 1'
#
loop_
_entity.id
_entity.type
_entity.pdbx_description
1 polymer ?
#
loop_
_entity_poly.entity_id
_entity_poly.type
_entity_poly.pdbx_seq_one_letter_code
_entity_poly.pdbx_strand_id
1 'polypeptide(L)'
;DFISGLGVTGTIVQAGAVTAAPILDIQATVNNIRGIENGSGIQANVSASDGVEIKHNFTVDSTGSPLMLNTTAVSPTFVSLLAGSGITLTAAGNVISISANDDLAYVESSLQANATATVIGATVTPVLIAGTWAFGVNTGFTQTSGGRLTYNGTTTAVMTIHASITLDPVSAASQNLSVYVAKNGVVIDATRISAFISSGLTQNLSLSTNQSFATSDYVELFVRNATSTDNITVSSALFGID
;
A
#
# COMPACT_ATOMS: atom_id res chain seq x y z
N ASP A 1 -54.51 26.48 -38.21
CA ASP A 1 -54.41 27.60 -39.13
C ASP A 1 -53.07 28.33 -39.10
N PHE A 2 -52.26 28.06 -38.12
CA PHE A 2 -50.93 28.64 -38.01
C PHE A 2 -49.94 28.04 -39.02
N ILE A 3 -50.24 26.85 -39.52
CA ILE A 3 -49.36 26.12 -40.45
C ILE A 3 -49.60 26.54 -41.90
N SER A 4 -50.83 26.98 -42.29
CA SER A 4 -51.14 27.35 -43.64
C SER A 4 -50.49 28.67 -44.10
N GLY A 5 -50.15 29.57 -43.15
CA GLY A 5 -49.44 30.82 -43.43
C GLY A 5 -47.94 30.68 -43.72
N LEU A 6 -47.36 29.52 -43.42
CA LEU A 6 -45.92 29.28 -43.59
C LEU A 6 -45.56 28.45 -44.83
N GLY A 7 -46.60 28.09 -45.68
CA GLY A 7 -46.35 27.37 -46.90
C GLY A 7 -45.83 25.92 -46.73
N VAL A 8 -45.87 25.40 -45.56
CA VAL A 8 -45.46 24.01 -45.29
C VAL A 8 -46.65 23.10 -45.53
N THR A 9 -46.77 22.58 -46.75
CA THR A 9 -47.76 21.58 -47.13
C THR A 9 -47.28 20.15 -46.99
N GLY A 10 -46.26 19.94 -46.24
CA GLY A 10 -45.66 18.61 -46.08
C GLY A 10 -46.10 17.91 -44.80
N THR A 11 -46.49 16.66 -44.89
CA THR A 11 -46.60 15.77 -43.72
C THR A 11 -45.21 15.55 -43.17
N ILE A 12 -45.00 15.83 -41.88
CA ILE A 12 -43.77 15.45 -41.22
C ILE A 12 -43.83 13.93 -41.10
N VAL A 13 -43.18 13.25 -42.05
CA VAL A 13 -43.08 11.80 -42.02
C VAL A 13 -41.85 11.44 -41.19
N GLN A 14 -42.09 10.74 -40.13
CA GLN A 14 -41.04 10.12 -39.35
C GLN A 14 -40.42 9.01 -40.21
N ALA A 15 -39.26 9.25 -40.79
CA ALA A 15 -38.60 8.29 -41.69
C ALA A 15 -37.80 7.27 -40.88
N GLY A 16 -38.22 6.00 -41.01
CA GLY A 16 -37.46 4.85 -40.49
C GLY A 16 -37.71 4.46 -39.05
N ALA A 17 -37.14 3.36 -38.63
CA ALA A 17 -37.13 2.89 -37.23
C ALA A 17 -36.42 3.94 -36.35
N VAL A 18 -37.21 4.64 -35.55
CA VAL A 18 -36.89 5.92 -34.99
C VAL A 18 -35.86 5.81 -33.90
N THR A 19 -34.67 6.24 -34.18
CA THR A 19 -33.67 6.56 -33.17
C THR A 19 -33.55 8.08 -32.95
N ALA A 20 -34.32 8.91 -33.68
CA ALA A 20 -34.26 10.36 -33.56
C ALA A 20 -35.60 10.93 -33.07
N ALA A 21 -35.58 11.84 -32.13
CA ALA A 21 -36.73 12.66 -31.74
C ALA A 21 -36.68 13.97 -32.54
N PRO A 22 -37.70 14.28 -33.38
CA PRO A 22 -37.72 15.51 -34.12
C PRO A 22 -38.00 16.68 -33.17
N ILE A 23 -37.15 17.68 -33.19
CA ILE A 23 -37.38 18.95 -32.51
C ILE A 23 -37.76 19.99 -33.54
N LEU A 24 -38.97 20.55 -33.41
CA LEU A 24 -39.38 21.71 -34.18
C LEU A 24 -39.05 22.96 -33.33
N ASP A 25 -38.02 23.68 -33.76
CA ASP A 25 -37.69 24.97 -33.16
C ASP A 25 -38.37 26.10 -33.99
N ILE A 26 -39.40 26.73 -33.47
CA ILE A 26 -40.11 27.84 -34.08
C ILE A 26 -39.56 29.11 -33.46
N GLN A 27 -38.42 29.59 -33.92
CA GLN A 27 -37.97 30.96 -33.62
C GLN A 27 -38.46 31.92 -34.70
N ALA A 28 -38.77 33.14 -34.33
CA ALA A 28 -39.61 34.13 -35.08
C ALA A 28 -39.27 34.38 -36.58
N THR A 29 -38.21 33.85 -37.10
CA THR A 29 -37.80 34.07 -38.51
C THR A 29 -37.27 32.85 -39.23
N VAL A 30 -37.00 31.74 -38.55
CA VAL A 30 -36.45 30.52 -39.17
C VAL A 30 -37.00 29.29 -38.50
N ASN A 31 -37.71 28.43 -39.22
CA ASN A 31 -38.16 27.11 -38.76
C ASN A 31 -37.05 26.08 -39.00
N ASN A 32 -36.40 25.70 -37.97
CA ASN A 32 -35.41 24.61 -38.03
C ASN A 32 -36.00 23.33 -37.43
N ILE A 33 -36.09 22.31 -38.26
CA ILE A 33 -36.38 20.94 -37.80
C ILE A 33 -35.10 20.20 -37.64
N ARG A 34 -34.75 19.80 -36.47
CA ARG A 34 -33.55 19.01 -36.20
C ARG A 34 -33.97 17.67 -35.60
N GLY A 35 -33.30 16.61 -36.02
CA GLY A 35 -33.42 15.31 -35.38
C GLY A 35 -32.35 15.14 -34.30
N ILE A 36 -32.71 14.63 -33.15
CA ILE A 36 -31.77 14.19 -32.16
C ILE A 36 -31.75 12.67 -32.20
N GLU A 37 -30.63 12.13 -32.58
CA GLU A 37 -30.42 10.70 -32.62
C GLU A 37 -29.87 10.19 -31.31
N ASN A 38 -30.37 9.02 -30.86
CA ASN A 38 -29.80 8.32 -29.73
C ASN A 38 -28.42 7.77 -30.15
N GLY A 39 -27.37 8.33 -29.56
CA GLY A 39 -26.00 7.88 -29.72
C GLY A 39 -25.45 7.24 -28.46
N SER A 40 -24.23 6.75 -28.51
CA SER A 40 -23.53 6.29 -27.31
C SER A 40 -23.43 7.41 -26.29
N GLY A 41 -23.97 7.19 -25.11
CA GLY A 41 -23.96 8.15 -24.01
C GLY A 41 -25.07 9.22 -24.02
N ILE A 42 -25.96 9.24 -25.01
CA ILE A 42 -27.08 10.18 -25.09
C ILE A 42 -28.38 9.40 -25.33
N GLN A 43 -29.35 9.64 -24.49
CA GLN A 43 -30.71 9.12 -24.66
C GLN A 43 -31.68 10.30 -24.75
N ALA A 44 -32.43 10.37 -25.87
CA ALA A 44 -33.50 11.32 -26.04
C ALA A 44 -34.83 10.61 -25.84
N ASN A 45 -35.64 11.08 -24.89
CA ASN A 45 -36.97 10.56 -24.60
C ASN A 45 -38.01 11.66 -24.87
N VAL A 46 -39.08 11.32 -25.55
CA VAL A 46 -40.24 12.18 -25.67
C VAL A 46 -41.17 11.93 -24.48
N SER A 47 -41.40 12.95 -23.66
CA SER A 47 -42.36 12.82 -22.56
C SER A 47 -43.77 12.95 -23.02
N ALA A 48 -44.74 12.39 -22.29
CA ALA A 48 -46.18 12.47 -22.60
C ALA A 48 -46.78 13.90 -22.51
N SER A 49 -45.97 14.88 -22.11
CA SER A 49 -46.35 16.30 -21.98
C SER A 49 -45.63 17.20 -23.00
N ASP A 50 -45.35 16.68 -24.20
CA ASP A 50 -44.75 17.43 -25.32
C ASP A 50 -43.32 17.96 -25.10
N GLY A 51 -42.65 17.47 -24.10
CA GLY A 51 -41.21 17.76 -23.84
C GLY A 51 -40.28 16.70 -24.39
N VAL A 52 -39.13 17.14 -24.88
CA VAL A 52 -38.02 16.22 -25.19
C VAL A 52 -37.03 16.26 -24.02
N GLU A 53 -36.89 15.15 -23.33
CA GLU A 53 -35.87 14.98 -22.28
C GLU A 53 -34.62 14.37 -22.89
N ILE A 54 -33.52 15.08 -22.79
CA ILE A 54 -32.21 14.57 -23.18
C ILE A 54 -31.48 14.10 -21.92
N LYS A 55 -31.26 12.78 -21.83
CA LYS A 55 -30.49 12.19 -20.73
C LYS A 55 -29.10 11.79 -21.24
N HIS A 56 -28.11 12.10 -20.47
CA HIS A 56 -26.78 11.53 -20.65
C HIS A 56 -26.75 10.15 -19.99
N ASN A 57 -26.55 9.12 -20.79
CA ASN A 57 -26.38 7.76 -20.30
C ASN A 57 -24.91 7.36 -20.48
N PHE A 58 -24.10 7.68 -19.46
CA PHE A 58 -22.69 7.30 -19.45
C PHE A 58 -22.55 5.94 -18.79
N THR A 59 -22.14 4.96 -19.56
CA THR A 59 -21.70 3.68 -19.03
C THR A 59 -20.23 3.80 -18.66
N VAL A 60 -19.93 3.60 -17.40
CA VAL A 60 -18.55 3.58 -16.92
C VAL A 60 -17.97 2.21 -17.24
N ASP A 61 -16.87 2.18 -17.98
CA ASP A 61 -16.07 0.97 -18.08
C ASP A 61 -15.51 0.64 -16.69
N SER A 62 -15.60 -0.64 -16.31
CA SER A 62 -15.38 -1.14 -14.93
C SER A 62 -13.95 -1.01 -14.40
N THR A 63 -13.04 -0.37 -15.12
CA THR A 63 -11.62 -0.29 -14.79
C THR A 63 -11.19 0.98 -14.07
N GLY A 64 -12.08 1.96 -13.91
CA GLY A 64 -11.75 3.21 -13.22
C GLY A 64 -13.00 3.99 -12.78
N SER A 65 -12.82 4.92 -11.84
CA SER A 65 -13.90 5.82 -11.42
C SER A 65 -13.97 7.05 -12.32
N PRO A 66 -15.11 7.33 -13.01
CA PRO A 66 -15.20 8.45 -13.92
C PRO A 66 -15.20 9.78 -13.17
N LEU A 67 -14.43 10.72 -13.66
CA LEU A 67 -14.41 12.10 -13.21
C LEU A 67 -14.79 13.01 -14.37
N MET A 68 -15.84 13.79 -14.20
CA MET A 68 -16.24 14.79 -15.19
C MET A 68 -15.44 16.08 -14.97
N LEU A 69 -14.55 16.42 -15.92
CA LEU A 69 -13.68 17.58 -15.82
C LEU A 69 -14.38 18.90 -16.19
N ASN A 70 -15.41 18.86 -17.02
CA ASN A 70 -16.07 20.08 -17.50
C ASN A 70 -17.54 19.82 -17.79
N THR A 71 -18.42 20.54 -17.08
CA THR A 71 -19.88 20.45 -17.22
C THR A 71 -20.47 21.51 -18.14
N THR A 72 -19.69 22.53 -18.55
CA THR A 72 -20.16 23.69 -19.33
C THR A 72 -19.76 23.62 -20.79
N ALA A 73 -18.95 22.65 -21.19
CA ALA A 73 -18.54 22.48 -22.58
C ALA A 73 -19.63 21.79 -23.42
N VAL A 74 -19.73 22.15 -24.67
CA VAL A 74 -20.59 21.49 -25.68
C VAL A 74 -20.21 20.01 -25.85
N SER A 75 -18.99 19.67 -25.46
CA SER A 75 -18.48 18.28 -25.39
C SER A 75 -17.86 18.06 -24.03
N PRO A 76 -18.60 17.49 -23.07
CA PRO A 76 -18.02 17.18 -21.75
C PRO A 76 -16.89 16.17 -21.92
N THR A 77 -15.76 16.47 -21.29
CA THR A 77 -14.60 15.55 -21.27
C THR A 77 -14.65 14.73 -19.99
N PHE A 78 -14.61 13.43 -20.15
CA PHE A 78 -14.53 12.48 -19.03
C PHE A 78 -13.13 11.88 -18.98
N VAL A 79 -12.62 11.76 -17.78
CA VAL A 79 -11.40 11.00 -17.52
C VAL A 79 -11.70 9.92 -16.50
N SER A 80 -11.04 8.78 -16.66
CA SER A 80 -11.05 7.74 -15.66
C SER A 80 -9.91 7.97 -14.68
N LEU A 81 -10.20 7.87 -13.40
CA LEU A 81 -9.16 7.73 -12.38
C LEU A 81 -8.77 6.25 -12.31
N LEU A 82 -7.52 5.97 -12.60
CA LEU A 82 -6.95 4.64 -12.44
C LEU A 82 -6.04 4.65 -11.21
N ALA A 83 -6.28 3.72 -10.30
CA ALA A 83 -5.39 3.56 -9.15
C ALA A 83 -4.01 3.11 -9.62
N GLY A 84 -2.98 3.88 -9.27
CA GLY A 84 -1.59 3.47 -9.38
C GLY A 84 -1.17 2.58 -8.21
N SER A 85 0.07 2.11 -8.23
CA SER A 85 0.64 1.34 -7.11
C SER A 85 0.57 2.18 -5.82
N GLY A 86 0.12 1.57 -4.72
CA GLY A 86 -0.01 2.23 -3.42
C GLY A 86 -1.23 3.15 -3.26
N ILE A 87 -2.16 3.17 -4.22
CA ILE A 87 -3.38 3.97 -4.15
C ILE A 87 -4.60 3.07 -4.29
N THR A 88 -5.57 3.25 -3.42
CA THR A 88 -6.90 2.64 -3.52
C THR A 88 -7.93 3.71 -3.85
N LEU A 89 -8.73 3.48 -4.88
CA LEU A 89 -9.88 4.30 -5.22
C LEU A 89 -11.16 3.56 -4.84
N THR A 90 -11.97 4.17 -4.00
CA THR A 90 -13.29 3.63 -3.62
C THR A 90 -14.36 4.63 -4.03
N ALA A 91 -15.33 4.19 -4.88
CA ALA A 91 -16.48 4.99 -5.25
C ALA A 91 -17.70 4.53 -4.43
N ALA A 92 -18.35 5.48 -3.77
CA ALA A 92 -19.60 5.25 -3.04
C ALA A 92 -20.55 6.42 -3.29
N GLY A 93 -21.66 6.16 -3.98
CA GLY A 93 -22.57 7.23 -4.42
C GLY A 93 -21.87 8.24 -5.32
N ASN A 94 -21.91 9.51 -4.93
CA ASN A 94 -21.26 10.61 -5.66
C ASN A 94 -19.88 10.97 -5.12
N VAL A 95 -19.28 10.12 -4.29
CA VAL A 95 -17.99 10.36 -3.66
C VAL A 95 -16.97 9.36 -4.13
N ILE A 96 -15.80 9.84 -4.54
CA ILE A 96 -14.62 9.04 -4.79
C ILE A 96 -13.65 9.29 -3.64
N SER A 97 -13.40 8.27 -2.84
CA SER A 97 -12.37 8.30 -1.81
C SER A 97 -11.06 7.80 -2.38
N ILE A 98 -10.01 8.58 -2.19
CA ILE A 98 -8.65 8.22 -2.57
C ILE A 98 -7.91 7.92 -1.28
N SER A 99 -7.47 6.70 -1.12
CA SER A 99 -6.68 6.27 0.03
C SER A 99 -5.30 5.84 -0.44
N ALA A 100 -4.26 6.33 0.22
CA ALA A 100 -2.96 5.72 0.08
C ALA A 100 -2.99 4.36 0.79
N ASN A 101 -2.51 3.32 0.12
CA ASN A 101 -2.14 2.10 0.81
C ASN A 101 -0.77 2.37 1.45
N ASP A 102 -0.79 3.05 2.58
CA ASP A 102 0.38 3.13 3.42
C ASP A 102 0.61 1.74 4.03
N ASP A 103 1.23 0.86 3.24
CA ASP A 103 1.95 -0.30 3.78
C ASP A 103 3.25 0.21 4.43
N LEU A 104 3.12 1.25 5.26
CA LEU A 104 4.22 1.68 6.12
C LEU A 104 4.36 0.62 7.20
N ALA A 105 5.04 -0.45 6.84
CA ALA A 105 5.33 -1.52 7.78
C ALA A 105 6.53 -1.10 8.61
N TYR A 106 6.34 -1.02 9.92
CA TYR A 106 7.42 -0.75 10.87
C TYR A 106 7.20 -1.54 12.15
N VAL A 107 8.29 -1.82 12.84
CA VAL A 107 8.24 -2.53 14.10
C VAL A 107 9.49 -2.21 14.92
N GLU A 108 9.30 -2.13 16.23
CA GLU A 108 10.40 -2.02 17.17
C GLU A 108 10.22 -3.02 18.31
N SER A 109 11.31 -3.65 18.72
CA SER A 109 11.39 -4.55 19.86
C SER A 109 12.62 -4.19 20.70
N SER A 110 12.52 -4.31 21.98
CA SER A 110 13.61 -3.98 22.88
C SER A 110 13.85 -5.07 23.93
N LEU A 111 15.11 -5.20 24.30
CA LEU A 111 15.57 -6.03 25.40
C LEU A 111 16.28 -5.09 26.39
N GLN A 112 15.76 -4.99 27.61
CA GLN A 112 16.27 -4.04 28.59
C GLN A 112 16.60 -4.76 29.90
N ALA A 113 17.71 -4.34 30.52
CA ALA A 113 18.19 -4.89 31.80
C ALA A 113 18.18 -6.44 31.84
N ASN A 114 18.50 -7.05 30.70
CA ASN A 114 18.46 -8.51 30.59
C ASN A 114 19.68 -9.15 31.29
N ALA A 115 19.40 -10.05 32.21
CA ALA A 115 20.43 -10.86 32.91
C ALA A 115 20.47 -12.30 32.37
N THR A 116 19.61 -12.66 31.42
CA THR A 116 19.58 -14.02 30.88
C THR A 116 20.74 -14.24 29.94
N ALA A 117 21.61 -15.16 30.28
CA ALA A 117 22.75 -15.51 29.42
C ALA A 117 22.30 -16.33 28.22
N THR A 118 22.80 -15.98 27.04
CA THR A 118 22.69 -16.78 25.82
C THR A 118 23.75 -17.89 25.88
N VAL A 119 23.28 -19.13 25.84
CA VAL A 119 24.15 -20.31 25.94
C VAL A 119 24.84 -20.56 24.60
N ILE A 120 26.17 -20.54 24.60
CA ILE A 120 26.99 -20.77 23.41
C ILE A 120 27.42 -22.25 23.37
N GLY A 121 26.80 -23.06 22.52
CA GLY A 121 27.11 -24.48 22.38
C GLY A 121 28.37 -24.75 21.55
N ALA A 122 28.74 -23.86 20.62
CA ALA A 122 29.90 -24.01 19.76
C ALA A 122 30.42 -22.64 19.26
N THR A 123 31.71 -22.50 19.14
CA THR A 123 32.36 -21.23 18.70
C THR A 123 32.06 -20.83 17.24
N VAL A 124 31.58 -21.76 16.43
CA VAL A 124 31.30 -21.56 15.01
C VAL A 124 29.84 -21.31 14.69
N THR A 125 28.94 -21.59 15.64
CA THR A 125 27.50 -21.55 15.43
C THR A 125 26.86 -20.32 16.12
N PRO A 126 26.28 -19.37 15.37
CA PRO A 126 25.47 -18.33 15.95
C PRO A 126 24.20 -18.89 16.61
N VAL A 127 23.79 -18.31 17.70
CA VAL A 127 22.59 -18.71 18.48
C VAL A 127 21.67 -17.52 18.70
N LEU A 128 20.37 -17.77 18.82
CA LEU A 128 19.36 -16.76 19.09
C LEU A 128 19.62 -16.08 20.44
N ILE A 129 19.52 -14.77 20.50
CA ILE A 129 19.67 -13.99 21.73
C ILE A 129 18.59 -14.39 22.73
N ALA A 130 19.03 -14.84 23.92
CA ALA A 130 18.12 -15.18 25.01
C ALA A 130 17.69 -13.93 25.80
N GLY A 131 16.45 -13.91 26.25
CA GLY A 131 15.90 -12.86 27.11
C GLY A 131 14.42 -12.64 26.87
N THR A 132 13.83 -11.76 27.69
CA THR A 132 12.44 -11.34 27.54
C THR A 132 12.38 -10.01 26.79
N TRP A 133 11.91 -10.07 25.57
CA TRP A 133 11.78 -8.91 24.70
C TRP A 133 10.48 -8.16 24.99
N ALA A 134 10.58 -6.85 25.10
CA ALA A 134 9.43 -5.95 25.15
C ALA A 134 9.06 -5.51 23.73
N PHE A 135 7.77 -5.48 23.48
CA PHE A 135 7.23 -5.10 22.19
C PHE A 135 6.92 -3.60 22.15
N GLY A 136 7.45 -2.93 21.16
CA GLY A 136 7.17 -1.53 20.88
C GLY A 136 5.97 -1.35 19.95
N VAL A 137 5.89 -0.18 19.32
CA VAL A 137 4.90 0.09 18.29
C VAL A 137 5.18 -0.77 17.07
N ASN A 138 4.12 -1.23 16.42
CA ASN A 138 4.23 -1.97 15.17
C ASN A 138 3.06 -1.69 14.22
N THR A 139 3.33 -1.80 12.92
CA THR A 139 2.34 -1.85 11.85
C THR A 139 2.86 -2.82 10.80
N GLY A 140 2.01 -3.74 10.33
CA GLY A 140 2.40 -4.73 9.34
C GLY A 140 3.32 -5.85 9.84
N PHE A 141 3.55 -5.96 11.16
CA PHE A 141 4.36 -7.01 11.77
C PHE A 141 3.65 -7.66 12.96
N THR A 142 4.04 -8.90 13.25
CA THR A 142 3.75 -9.59 14.50
C THR A 142 5.05 -9.83 15.25
N GLN A 143 5.05 -9.57 16.53
CA GLN A 143 6.17 -9.84 17.43
C GLN A 143 5.86 -11.07 18.28
N THR A 144 6.87 -11.92 18.47
CA THR A 144 6.75 -13.09 19.36
C THR A 144 7.90 -13.14 20.37
N SER A 145 7.79 -14.02 21.34
CA SER A 145 8.86 -14.27 22.33
C SER A 145 10.18 -14.57 21.62
N GLY A 146 11.29 -14.11 22.20
CA GLY A 146 12.62 -14.26 21.62
C GLY A 146 13.02 -13.16 20.64
N GLY A 147 12.22 -12.07 20.52
CA GLY A 147 12.54 -10.93 19.67
C GLY A 147 12.31 -11.17 18.18
N ARG A 148 11.54 -12.19 17.80
CA ARG A 148 11.18 -12.45 16.41
C ARG A 148 10.21 -11.40 15.90
N LEU A 149 10.51 -10.81 14.75
CA LEU A 149 9.68 -9.85 14.03
C LEU A 149 9.22 -10.51 12.72
N THR A 150 7.91 -10.81 12.61
CA THR A 150 7.30 -11.48 11.45
C THR A 150 6.51 -10.49 10.62
N TYR A 151 6.80 -10.39 9.33
CA TYR A 151 6.11 -9.52 8.39
C TYR A 151 4.75 -10.09 8.00
N ASN A 152 3.69 -9.27 8.12
CA ASN A 152 2.31 -9.64 7.81
C ASN A 152 1.76 -8.91 6.58
N GLY A 153 2.57 -8.09 5.89
CA GLY A 153 2.14 -7.41 4.67
C GLY A 153 1.77 -8.38 3.56
N THR A 154 0.93 -7.95 2.65
CA THR A 154 0.43 -8.77 1.54
C THR A 154 1.31 -8.71 0.30
N THR A 155 2.24 -7.75 0.25
CA THR A 155 3.17 -7.53 -0.86
C THR A 155 4.61 -7.71 -0.40
N THR A 156 5.48 -8.13 -1.31
CA THR A 156 6.92 -8.14 -1.02
C THR A 156 7.43 -6.70 -0.91
N ALA A 157 8.13 -6.40 0.18
CA ALA A 157 8.73 -5.10 0.45
C ALA A 157 10.22 -5.20 0.75
N VAL A 158 10.99 -4.18 0.41
CA VAL A 158 12.38 -4.03 0.84
C VAL A 158 12.40 -3.04 1.99
N MET A 159 12.86 -3.47 3.14
CA MET A 159 12.84 -2.69 4.37
C MET A 159 14.21 -2.67 5.03
N THR A 160 14.48 -1.64 5.81
CA THR A 160 15.72 -1.49 6.57
C THR A 160 15.57 -2.16 7.93
N ILE A 161 16.47 -3.07 8.24
CA ILE A 161 16.63 -3.65 9.57
C ILE A 161 17.71 -2.85 10.29
N HIS A 162 17.44 -2.41 11.51
CA HIS A 162 18.40 -1.74 12.36
C HIS A 162 18.45 -2.38 13.75
N ALA A 163 19.63 -2.44 14.33
CA ALA A 163 19.80 -2.91 15.69
C ALA A 163 20.95 -2.19 16.40
N SER A 164 20.74 -1.96 17.69
CA SER A 164 21.77 -1.49 18.63
C SER A 164 21.79 -2.45 19.81
N ILE A 165 22.95 -3.05 20.12
CA ILE A 165 23.05 -4.20 21.01
C ILE A 165 24.24 -3.99 21.95
N THR A 166 24.01 -4.14 23.26
CA THR A 166 25.07 -4.12 24.28
C THR A 166 25.40 -5.55 24.68
N LEU A 167 26.62 -5.96 24.38
CA LEU A 167 27.18 -7.27 24.71
C LEU A 167 28.01 -7.23 25.99
N ASP A 168 27.81 -8.24 26.83
CA ASP A 168 28.53 -8.46 28.05
C ASP A 168 29.02 -9.93 28.05
N PRO A 169 30.33 -10.18 27.86
CA PRO A 169 30.87 -11.51 28.00
C PRO A 169 30.82 -11.97 29.46
N VAL A 170 30.21 -13.11 29.70
CA VAL A 170 30.14 -13.69 31.06
C VAL A 170 31.52 -14.23 31.51
N SER A 171 32.48 -14.21 30.65
CA SER A 171 33.82 -14.75 30.87
C SER A 171 34.77 -13.75 31.55
N ALA A 172 35.67 -14.26 32.37
CA ALA A 172 36.81 -13.48 32.92
C ALA A 172 37.90 -13.24 31.87
N ALA A 173 37.81 -13.82 30.67
CA ALA A 173 38.76 -13.64 29.59
C ALA A 173 38.19 -12.74 28.48
N SER A 174 39.06 -12.08 27.74
CA SER A 174 38.66 -11.32 26.56
C SER A 174 38.09 -12.22 25.48
N GLN A 175 37.02 -11.75 24.82
CA GLN A 175 36.23 -12.54 23.87
C GLN A 175 36.04 -11.80 22.56
N ASN A 176 36.02 -12.56 21.46
CA ASN A 176 35.61 -12.04 20.14
C ASN A 176 34.16 -12.40 19.90
N LEU A 177 33.28 -11.42 20.04
CA LEU A 177 31.83 -11.59 19.93
C LEU A 177 31.32 -11.04 18.61
N SER A 178 30.31 -11.68 18.06
CA SER A 178 29.68 -11.25 16.81
C SER A 178 28.16 -11.25 16.96
N VAL A 179 27.52 -10.31 16.26
CA VAL A 179 26.07 -10.20 16.12
C VAL A 179 25.69 -10.37 14.66
N TYR A 180 24.55 -10.97 14.42
CA TYR A 180 24.00 -11.24 13.09
C TYR A 180 22.49 -10.99 13.06
N VAL A 181 21.98 -10.65 11.89
CA VAL A 181 20.57 -10.84 11.57
C VAL A 181 20.39 -12.24 10.99
N ALA A 182 19.37 -12.96 11.44
CA ALA A 182 18.89 -14.18 10.79
C ALA A 182 17.52 -13.93 10.16
N LYS A 183 17.30 -14.43 8.97
CA LYS A 183 16.01 -14.40 8.27
C LYS A 183 15.50 -15.82 8.12
N ASN A 184 14.27 -16.08 8.55
CA ASN A 184 13.64 -17.42 8.53
C ASN A 184 14.51 -18.49 9.21
N GLY A 185 15.18 -18.12 10.30
CA GLY A 185 16.09 -18.98 11.04
C GLY A 185 17.46 -19.18 10.40
N VAL A 186 17.72 -18.58 9.25
CA VAL A 186 19.01 -18.66 8.54
C VAL A 186 19.81 -17.37 8.75
N VAL A 187 20.99 -17.50 9.34
CA VAL A 187 21.90 -16.38 9.58
C VAL A 187 22.39 -15.79 8.27
N ILE A 188 22.33 -14.46 8.16
CA ILE A 188 22.84 -13.69 7.03
C ILE A 188 24.26 -13.23 7.36
N ASP A 189 25.28 -13.96 6.91
CA ASP A 189 26.68 -13.67 7.25
C ASP A 189 27.12 -12.25 6.85
N ALA A 190 26.55 -11.68 5.81
CA ALA A 190 26.84 -10.32 5.36
C ALA A 190 26.43 -9.25 6.40
N THR A 191 25.58 -9.57 7.37
CA THR A 191 25.15 -8.66 8.44
C THR A 191 26.05 -8.71 9.68
N ARG A 192 27.08 -9.54 9.67
CA ARG A 192 27.96 -9.76 10.80
C ARG A 192 28.69 -8.49 11.19
N ILE A 193 28.55 -8.11 12.45
CA ILE A 193 29.41 -7.15 13.13
C ILE A 193 30.10 -7.86 14.30
N SER A 194 31.35 -7.50 14.57
CA SER A 194 32.15 -8.17 15.60
C SER A 194 32.94 -7.16 16.41
N ALA A 195 33.14 -7.49 17.68
CA ALA A 195 34.03 -6.76 18.56
C ALA A 195 34.87 -7.70 19.40
N PHE A 196 36.11 -7.32 19.65
CA PHE A 196 36.94 -7.93 20.68
C PHE A 196 36.68 -7.19 22.00
N ILE A 197 36.07 -7.86 22.96
CA ILE A 197 35.65 -7.28 24.23
C ILE A 197 36.57 -7.79 25.32
N SER A 198 37.25 -6.87 25.99
CA SER A 198 38.15 -7.20 27.11
C SER A 198 37.34 -7.65 28.33
N SER A 199 37.96 -8.51 29.16
CA SER A 199 37.36 -8.99 30.40
C SER A 199 36.76 -7.87 31.27
N GLY A 200 35.55 -8.06 31.73
CA GLY A 200 34.82 -7.11 32.62
C GLY A 200 34.34 -5.84 31.93
N LEU A 201 34.42 -5.74 30.60
CA LEU A 201 33.91 -4.61 29.80
C LEU A 201 32.68 -5.04 29.00
N THR A 202 31.81 -4.07 28.75
CA THR A 202 30.69 -4.20 27.83
C THR A 202 30.98 -3.43 26.53
N GLN A 203 30.38 -3.84 25.42
CA GLN A 203 30.51 -3.18 24.14
C GLN A 203 29.16 -3.02 23.48
N ASN A 204 28.90 -1.82 22.98
CA ASN A 204 27.75 -1.57 22.12
C ASN A 204 28.14 -1.79 20.65
N LEU A 205 27.29 -2.53 19.92
CA LEU A 205 27.39 -2.74 18.48
C LEU A 205 26.11 -2.29 17.80
N SER A 206 26.23 -1.68 16.63
CA SER A 206 25.08 -1.24 15.82
C SER A 206 25.22 -1.80 14.43
N LEU A 207 24.11 -2.26 13.86
CA LEU A 207 24.01 -2.71 12.47
C LEU A 207 22.81 -2.06 11.78
N SER A 208 22.92 -1.92 10.47
CA SER A 208 21.82 -1.58 9.58
C SER A 208 21.99 -2.34 8.26
N THR A 209 20.89 -2.91 7.74
CA THR A 209 20.91 -3.66 6.48
C THR A 209 19.54 -3.65 5.84
N ASN A 210 19.50 -3.68 4.51
CA ASN A 210 18.25 -3.79 3.77
C ASN A 210 17.97 -5.26 3.44
N GLN A 211 16.72 -5.69 3.65
CA GLN A 211 16.26 -7.03 3.32
C GLN A 211 14.92 -6.99 2.61
N SER A 212 14.72 -7.91 1.68
CA SER A 212 13.41 -8.14 1.07
C SER A 212 12.58 -9.03 1.99
N PHE A 213 11.30 -8.70 2.18
CA PHE A 213 10.35 -9.46 2.98
C PHE A 213 9.16 -9.89 2.12
N ALA A 214 8.89 -11.17 2.07
CA ALA A 214 7.61 -11.72 1.64
C ALA A 214 6.72 -11.94 2.87
N THR A 215 5.41 -12.06 2.66
CA THR A 215 4.44 -12.38 3.73
C THR A 215 4.92 -13.58 4.54
N SER A 216 4.89 -13.46 5.86
CA SER A 216 5.36 -14.46 6.84
C SER A 216 6.88 -14.63 6.95
N ASP A 217 7.68 -13.88 6.21
CA ASP A 217 9.11 -13.81 6.51
C ASP A 217 9.34 -13.21 7.90
N TYR A 218 10.31 -13.72 8.62
CA TYR A 218 10.67 -13.19 9.93
C TYR A 218 12.18 -13.01 10.07
N VAL A 219 12.54 -12.10 10.98
CA VAL A 219 13.93 -11.85 11.36
C VAL A 219 14.12 -11.93 12.86
N GLU A 220 15.33 -12.27 13.25
CA GLU A 220 15.77 -12.44 14.63
C GLU A 220 17.24 -12.00 14.75
N LEU A 221 17.66 -11.68 15.98
CA LEU A 221 19.06 -11.40 16.27
C LEU A 221 19.76 -12.59 16.85
N PHE A 222 20.94 -12.90 16.32
CA PHE A 222 21.79 -13.99 16.74
C PHE A 222 23.14 -13.46 17.22
N VAL A 223 23.75 -14.16 18.16
CA VAL A 223 25.09 -13.86 18.67
C VAL A 223 25.99 -15.09 18.56
N ARG A 224 27.28 -14.85 18.46
CA ARG A 224 28.31 -15.89 18.49
C ARG A 224 29.51 -15.43 19.31
N ASN A 225 30.08 -16.33 20.09
CA ASN A 225 31.40 -16.19 20.68
C ASN A 225 32.38 -16.98 19.83
N ALA A 226 33.30 -16.30 19.16
CA ALA A 226 34.28 -16.93 18.29
C ALA A 226 35.54 -17.38 19.06
N THR A 227 35.70 -17.02 20.32
CA THR A 227 36.87 -17.36 21.16
C THR A 227 36.66 -18.61 21.96
N SER A 228 35.48 -18.75 22.59
CA SER A 228 35.18 -19.84 23.52
C SER A 228 33.69 -20.22 23.47
N THR A 229 33.29 -21.22 24.24
CA THR A 229 31.89 -21.56 24.47
C THR A 229 31.31 -20.86 25.70
N ASP A 230 32.02 -19.85 26.23
CA ASP A 230 31.48 -19.03 27.31
C ASP A 230 30.22 -18.28 26.86
N ASN A 231 29.25 -18.21 27.75
CA ASN A 231 27.96 -17.57 27.47
C ASN A 231 28.12 -16.05 27.25
N ILE A 232 27.14 -15.49 26.58
CA ILE A 232 27.04 -14.05 26.32
C ILE A 232 25.76 -13.52 26.97
N THR A 233 25.85 -12.44 27.72
CA THR A 233 24.68 -11.68 28.11
C THR A 233 24.52 -10.50 27.16
N VAL A 234 23.38 -10.41 26.52
CA VAL A 234 22.97 -9.19 25.80
C VAL A 234 22.18 -8.36 26.79
N SER A 235 22.84 -7.42 27.46
CA SER A 235 22.23 -6.66 28.56
C SER A 235 21.15 -5.68 28.07
N SER A 236 21.30 -5.17 26.85
CA SER A 236 20.23 -4.40 26.17
C SER A 236 20.31 -4.55 24.67
N ALA A 237 19.18 -4.46 24.01
CA ALA A 237 19.08 -4.36 22.57
C ALA A 237 17.88 -3.50 22.16
N LEU A 238 18.03 -2.75 21.08
CA LEU A 238 16.94 -2.18 20.30
C LEU A 238 17.01 -2.82 18.93
N PHE A 239 15.88 -3.33 18.44
CA PHE A 239 15.80 -4.04 17.19
C PHE A 239 14.53 -3.64 16.44
N GLY A 240 14.68 -3.09 15.24
CA GLY A 240 13.56 -2.57 14.48
C GLY A 240 13.70 -2.76 12.97
N ILE A 241 12.59 -2.50 12.29
CA ILE A 241 12.44 -2.53 10.84
C ILE A 241 11.60 -1.33 10.44
N ASP A 242 12.00 -0.63 9.37
CA ASP A 242 11.33 0.52 8.76
C ASP A 242 11.50 0.57 7.23
#